data_0faab21593fcd48101c78e7cc007fc5e
#
_entry.id   0faab21593fcd48101c78e7cc007fc5e
#
_cell.length_a   1.000
_cell.length_b   1.000
_cell.length_c   1.000
_cell.angle_alpha   90.00
_cell.angle_beta   90.00
_cell.angle_gamma   90.00
#
_symmetry.space_group_name_H-M   'P 1'
#
loop_
_entity.id
_entity.type
_entity.pdbx_description
1 polymer ?
#
loop_
_entity_poly.entity_id
_entity_poly.type
_entity_poly.pdbx_seq_one_letter_code
_entity_poly.pdbx_strand_id
1 'polypeptide(L)'
;MKYPTTVIDNFLPDPDEIRRFMHRCAFEENHPSYPGVRTRHIELLDRKLHDHLDCKICSLFQIDKSPNLSSCYFFQKITPRFPKWDERDCGMVHIDSPCEMGGVIYLDPDPDPDAGTSTYVKKIIGTDNHSQVGEHPDNFHK
;
A
#
# COMPACT_ATOMS: atom_id res chain seq x y z
N MET A 1 13.99 5.88 16.06
CA MET A 1 12.63 6.44 15.90
C MET A 1 11.78 5.33 15.32
N LYS A 2 10.72 4.90 15.99
CA LYS A 2 9.77 3.91 15.41
C LYS A 2 8.77 4.69 14.58
N TYR A 3 8.63 4.37 13.31
CA TYR A 3 7.55 4.93 12.50
C TYR A 3 6.24 4.31 12.99
N PRO A 4 5.24 5.12 13.36
CA PRO A 4 3.97 4.58 13.83
C PRO A 4 3.28 3.86 12.68
N THR A 5 2.92 2.61 12.90
CA THR A 5 2.03 1.86 12.02
C THR A 5 0.67 1.79 12.69
N THR A 6 -0.37 2.17 11.97
CA THR A 6 -1.74 2.13 12.46
C THR A 6 -2.54 1.16 11.60
N VAL A 7 -3.24 0.24 12.23
CA VAL A 7 -4.19 -0.66 11.59
C VAL A 7 -5.60 -0.17 11.93
N ILE A 8 -6.45 -0.07 10.93
CA ILE A 8 -7.83 0.42 11.08
C ILE A 8 -8.77 -0.60 10.47
N ASP A 9 -9.53 -1.26 11.30
CA ASP A 9 -10.58 -2.16 10.86
C ASP A 9 -11.81 -1.38 10.38
N ASN A 10 -12.53 -1.97 9.44
CA ASN A 10 -13.76 -1.39 8.88
C ASN A 10 -13.55 0.03 8.31
N PHE A 11 -12.39 0.27 7.72
CA PHE A 11 -12.05 1.57 7.15
C PHE A 11 -13.08 2.02 6.10
N LEU A 12 -13.56 1.13 5.25
CA LEU A 12 -14.61 1.43 4.26
C LEU A 12 -15.96 0.92 4.78
N PRO A 13 -17.04 1.72 4.68
CA PRO A 13 -18.38 1.30 5.11
C PRO A 13 -18.96 0.20 4.21
N ASP A 14 -18.67 0.22 2.92
CA ASP A 14 -19.05 -0.81 1.94
C ASP A 14 -17.84 -1.14 1.04
N PRO A 15 -16.96 -2.06 1.49
CA PRO A 15 -15.82 -2.48 0.70
C PRO A 15 -16.25 -3.22 -0.58
N ASP A 16 -17.43 -3.84 -0.60
CA ASP A 16 -17.94 -4.58 -1.75
C ASP A 16 -18.32 -3.64 -2.90
N GLU A 17 -18.84 -2.47 -2.60
CA GLU A 17 -19.11 -1.44 -3.62
C GLU A 17 -17.80 -1.01 -4.29
N ILE A 18 -16.77 -0.73 -3.50
CA ILE A 18 -15.46 -0.34 -4.01
C ILE A 18 -14.84 -1.46 -4.83
N ARG A 19 -14.98 -2.71 -4.39
CA ARG A 19 -14.49 -3.88 -5.11
C ARG A 19 -15.20 -4.07 -6.45
N ARG A 20 -16.54 -3.91 -6.48
CA ARG A 20 -17.32 -3.92 -7.74
C ARG A 20 -16.88 -2.81 -8.70
N PHE A 21 -16.57 -1.63 -8.17
CA PHE A 21 -16.03 -0.54 -8.98
C PHE A 21 -14.65 -0.90 -9.55
N MET A 22 -13.74 -1.38 -8.71
CA MET A 22 -12.40 -1.82 -9.10
C MET A 22 -12.44 -2.85 -10.25
N HIS A 23 -13.37 -3.82 -10.19
CA HIS A 23 -13.49 -4.85 -11.24
C HIS A 23 -13.92 -4.31 -12.60
N ARG A 24 -14.47 -3.10 -12.66
CA ARG A 24 -14.84 -2.42 -13.92
C ARG A 24 -13.74 -1.52 -14.46
N CYS A 25 -12.69 -1.29 -13.67
CA CYS A 25 -11.56 -0.45 -14.08
C CYS A 25 -10.61 -1.21 -15.00
N ALA A 26 -10.01 -0.50 -15.95
CA ALA A 26 -8.90 -1.02 -16.73
C ALA A 26 -7.62 -1.02 -15.88
N PHE A 27 -6.91 -2.13 -15.93
CA PHE A 27 -5.59 -2.26 -15.32
C PHE A 27 -4.53 -2.11 -16.41
N GLU A 28 -3.49 -1.38 -16.11
CA GLU A 28 -2.33 -1.21 -16.98
C GLU A 28 -1.43 -2.45 -16.88
N GLU A 29 -0.69 -2.73 -17.96
CA GLU A 29 0.23 -3.86 -18.00
C GLU A 29 1.31 -3.79 -16.91
N ASN A 30 1.89 -4.94 -16.60
CA ASN A 30 2.91 -5.11 -15.57
C ASN A 30 4.03 -4.07 -15.67
N HIS A 31 4.23 -3.33 -14.60
CA HIS A 31 5.33 -2.40 -14.48
C HIS A 31 6.50 -3.05 -13.70
N PRO A 32 7.76 -2.82 -14.10
CA PRO A 32 8.90 -3.47 -13.45
C PRO A 32 9.09 -3.06 -11.97
N SER A 33 8.54 -1.92 -11.56
CA SER A 33 8.77 -1.35 -10.21
C SER A 33 7.83 -1.88 -9.13
N TYR A 34 6.77 -2.62 -9.48
CA TYR A 34 5.84 -3.16 -8.49
C TYR A 34 5.23 -4.49 -8.97
N PRO A 35 4.84 -5.38 -8.05
CA PRO A 35 4.22 -6.64 -8.40
C PRO A 35 2.78 -6.45 -8.89
N GLY A 36 2.38 -7.24 -9.89
CA GLY A 36 1.03 -7.23 -10.42
C GLY A 36 0.73 -6.04 -11.32
N VAL A 37 -0.53 -5.65 -11.37
CA VAL A 37 -1.05 -4.59 -12.26
C VAL A 37 -1.73 -3.52 -11.45
N ARG A 38 -1.68 -2.28 -11.94
CA ARG A 38 -2.34 -1.11 -11.31
C ARG A 38 -3.31 -0.46 -12.27
N THR A 39 -4.31 0.19 -11.71
CA THR A 39 -5.15 1.11 -12.46
C THR A 39 -4.45 2.47 -12.62
N ARG A 40 -5.01 3.33 -13.42
CA ARG A 40 -4.73 4.77 -13.31
C ARG A 40 -5.12 5.29 -11.95
N HIS A 41 -4.67 6.51 -11.62
CA HIS A 41 -5.03 7.17 -10.37
C HIS A 41 -6.56 7.24 -10.20
N ILE A 42 -7.05 6.96 -9.01
CA ILE A 42 -8.49 6.99 -8.70
C ILE A 42 -9.09 8.37 -8.97
N GLU A 43 -8.33 9.44 -8.80
CA GLU A 43 -8.75 10.80 -9.16
C GLU A 43 -9.26 10.91 -10.61
N LEU A 44 -8.62 10.17 -11.54
CA LEU A 44 -8.97 10.15 -12.97
C LEU A 44 -10.11 9.18 -13.30
N LEU A 45 -10.37 8.22 -12.42
CA LEU A 45 -11.39 7.19 -12.59
C LEU A 45 -12.71 7.59 -11.93
N ASP A 46 -12.62 8.09 -10.71
CA ASP A 46 -13.73 8.56 -9.89
C ASP A 46 -13.26 9.62 -8.89
N ARG A 47 -13.47 10.88 -9.24
CA ARG A 47 -13.11 12.02 -8.39
C ARG A 47 -13.83 12.00 -7.04
N LYS A 48 -15.07 11.53 -6.99
CA LYS A 48 -15.82 11.50 -5.71
C LYS A 48 -15.23 10.49 -4.76
N LEU A 49 -14.84 9.31 -5.26
CA LEU A 49 -14.15 8.31 -4.45
C LEU A 49 -12.81 8.84 -3.95
N HIS A 50 -12.03 9.49 -4.82
CA HIS A 50 -10.76 10.12 -4.43
C HIS A 50 -10.97 11.12 -3.29
N ASP A 51 -11.90 12.07 -3.46
CA ASP A 51 -12.17 13.11 -2.47
C ASP A 51 -12.71 12.52 -1.15
N HIS A 52 -13.48 11.42 -1.22
CA HIS A 52 -13.95 10.70 -0.05
C HIS A 52 -12.79 10.07 0.74
N LEU A 53 -11.87 9.41 0.06
CA LEU A 53 -10.68 8.81 0.68
C LEU A 53 -9.81 9.88 1.32
N ASP A 54 -9.56 10.99 0.62
CA ASP A 54 -8.83 12.13 1.14
C ASP A 54 -9.45 12.70 2.42
N CYS A 55 -10.76 12.98 2.37
CA CYS A 55 -11.47 13.50 3.53
C CYS A 55 -11.34 12.56 4.72
N LYS A 56 -11.50 11.27 4.50
CA LYS A 56 -11.44 10.28 5.56
C LYS A 56 -10.05 10.14 6.16
N ILE A 57 -9.01 10.06 5.33
CA ILE A 57 -7.63 9.95 5.78
C ILE A 57 -7.20 11.22 6.51
N CYS A 58 -7.45 12.39 5.94
CA CYS A 58 -7.13 13.67 6.59
C CYS A 58 -7.83 13.81 7.95
N SER A 59 -9.09 13.41 8.04
CA SER A 59 -9.84 13.45 9.31
C SER A 59 -9.26 12.50 10.35
N LEU A 60 -8.91 11.27 9.96
CA LEU A 60 -8.37 10.26 10.88
C LEU A 60 -7.00 10.65 11.45
N PHE A 61 -6.16 11.21 10.62
CA PHE A 61 -4.78 11.55 10.99
C PHE A 61 -4.59 13.03 11.32
N GLN A 62 -5.68 13.80 11.37
CA GLN A 62 -5.67 15.23 11.65
C GLN A 62 -4.72 16.01 10.73
N ILE A 63 -4.72 15.64 9.46
CA ILE A 63 -3.91 16.29 8.44
C ILE A 63 -4.67 17.51 7.91
N ASP A 64 -4.05 18.67 7.98
CA ASP A 64 -4.62 19.86 7.38
C ASP A 64 -4.61 19.77 5.86
N LYS A 65 -5.78 19.96 5.24
CA LYS A 65 -5.90 20.05 3.79
C LYS A 65 -5.30 21.36 3.29
N SER A 66 -4.01 21.37 3.10
CA SER A 66 -3.34 22.49 2.46
C SER A 66 -3.45 22.37 0.93
N PRO A 67 -3.36 23.49 0.19
CA PRO A 67 -3.28 23.45 -1.28
C PRO A 67 -2.08 22.67 -1.83
N ASN A 68 -1.09 22.42 -0.99
CA ASN A 68 0.12 21.67 -1.34
C ASN A 68 0.01 20.19 -1.01
N LEU A 69 -1.08 19.74 -0.38
CA LEU A 69 -1.31 18.33 -0.13
C LEU A 69 -1.66 17.65 -1.45
N SER A 70 -0.82 16.71 -1.85
CA SER A 70 -1.06 15.85 -3.01
C SER A 70 -1.24 14.42 -2.54
N SER A 71 -2.31 13.79 -2.94
CA SER A 71 -2.60 12.40 -2.66
C SER A 71 -2.72 11.60 -3.95
N CYS A 72 -2.35 10.34 -3.87
CA CYS A 72 -2.30 9.44 -5.01
C CYS A 72 -2.86 8.08 -4.58
N TYR A 73 -3.98 7.68 -5.18
CA TYR A 73 -4.62 6.40 -4.94
C TYR A 73 -4.76 5.64 -6.25
N PHE A 74 -4.58 4.33 -6.19
CA PHE A 74 -4.84 3.43 -7.31
C PHE A 74 -5.26 2.05 -6.76
N PHE A 75 -5.98 1.31 -7.57
CA PHE A 75 -6.18 -0.11 -7.29
C PHE A 75 -4.99 -0.90 -7.79
N GLN A 76 -4.56 -1.84 -6.98
CA GLN A 76 -3.51 -2.78 -7.34
C GLN A 76 -4.03 -4.21 -7.19
N LYS A 77 -3.85 -4.99 -8.24
CA LYS A 77 -4.06 -6.42 -8.21
C LYS A 77 -2.69 -7.09 -8.19
N ILE A 78 -2.36 -7.67 -7.06
CA ILE A 78 -1.10 -8.40 -6.91
C ILE A 78 -1.32 -9.80 -7.45
N THR A 79 -0.52 -10.16 -8.45
CA THR A 79 -0.44 -11.52 -8.97
C THR A 79 0.97 -12.02 -8.76
N PRO A 80 1.16 -13.26 -8.28
CA PRO A 80 2.49 -13.84 -8.16
C PRO A 80 3.21 -13.79 -9.51
N ARG A 81 4.45 -13.34 -9.50
CA ARG A 81 5.33 -13.36 -10.70
C ARG A 81 5.88 -14.75 -10.97
N PHE A 82 5.96 -15.55 -9.94
CA PHE A 82 6.59 -16.87 -9.91
C PHE A 82 5.62 -17.89 -9.28
N PRO A 83 5.89 -19.18 -9.43
CA PRO A 83 5.13 -20.20 -8.73
C PRO A 83 5.09 -19.95 -7.22
N LYS A 84 3.99 -20.32 -6.59
CA LYS A 84 3.79 -20.22 -5.14
C LYS A 84 5.04 -20.70 -4.40
N TRP A 85 5.50 -19.93 -3.39
CA TRP A 85 6.71 -20.20 -2.58
C TRP A 85 8.06 -19.85 -3.21
N ASP A 86 8.08 -19.05 -4.26
CA ASP A 86 9.36 -18.52 -4.77
C ASP A 86 9.77 -17.29 -3.94
N GLU A 87 10.98 -17.32 -3.39
CA GLU A 87 11.55 -16.23 -2.57
C GLU A 87 11.58 -14.88 -3.33
N ARG A 88 11.61 -14.93 -4.66
CA ARG A 88 11.60 -13.73 -5.52
C ARG A 88 10.26 -12.99 -5.52
N ASP A 89 9.18 -13.61 -5.03
CA ASP A 89 7.87 -12.98 -4.90
C ASP A 89 7.68 -12.24 -3.58
N CYS A 90 8.68 -12.21 -2.70
CA CYS A 90 8.61 -11.55 -1.40
C CYS A 90 8.41 -10.03 -1.46
N GLY A 91 8.34 -9.46 -2.65
CA GLY A 91 8.27 -8.02 -2.82
C GLY A 91 9.62 -7.33 -2.57
N MET A 92 9.67 -6.06 -2.87
CA MET A 92 10.88 -5.26 -2.69
C MET A 92 10.73 -4.37 -1.45
N VAL A 93 11.67 -4.50 -0.51
CA VAL A 93 11.76 -3.56 0.61
C VAL A 93 12.20 -2.21 0.09
N HIS A 94 11.37 -1.19 0.26
CA HIS A 94 11.61 0.15 -0.25
C HIS A 94 11.07 1.21 0.71
N ILE A 95 11.39 2.45 0.43
CA ILE A 95 10.84 3.62 1.10
C ILE A 95 10.06 4.39 0.05
N ASP A 96 8.80 4.71 0.34
CA ASP A 96 7.98 5.57 -0.49
C ASP A 96 8.42 7.02 -0.33
N SER A 97 9.42 7.42 -1.10
CA SER A 97 9.92 8.79 -1.08
C SER A 97 9.44 9.52 -2.35
N PRO A 98 8.92 10.75 -2.26
CA PRO A 98 8.92 11.66 -1.09
C PRO A 98 7.63 11.63 -0.25
N CYS A 99 6.92 10.51 -0.17
CA CYS A 99 5.65 10.44 0.56
C CYS A 99 5.87 10.61 2.08
N GLU A 100 5.05 11.41 2.72
CA GLU A 100 5.00 11.54 4.18
C GLU A 100 4.21 10.40 4.82
N MET A 101 3.24 9.85 4.09
CA MET A 101 2.39 8.75 4.53
C MET A 101 2.12 7.80 3.36
N GLY A 102 2.27 6.52 3.60
CA GLY A 102 1.82 5.44 2.72
C GLY A 102 0.76 4.59 3.42
N GLY A 103 -0.15 4.01 2.66
CA GLY A 103 -1.19 3.15 3.21
C GLY A 103 -1.67 2.11 2.22
N VAL A 104 -2.19 1.01 2.75
CA VAL A 104 -2.81 -0.06 1.97
C VAL A 104 -4.20 -0.33 2.52
N ILE A 105 -5.19 -0.39 1.65
CA ILE A 105 -6.55 -0.80 1.98
C ILE A 105 -6.76 -2.16 1.32
N TYR A 106 -6.89 -3.19 2.15
CA TYR A 106 -7.14 -4.55 1.66
C TYR A 106 -8.60 -4.69 1.28
N LEU A 107 -8.84 -5.11 0.04
CA LEU A 107 -10.18 -5.28 -0.53
C LEU A 107 -10.54 -6.74 -0.80
N ASP A 108 -9.60 -7.66 -0.68
CA ASP A 108 -9.86 -9.08 -0.85
C ASP A 108 -10.65 -9.62 0.36
N PRO A 109 -11.84 -10.22 0.15
CA PRO A 109 -12.64 -10.77 1.23
C PRO A 109 -12.12 -12.11 1.75
N ASP A 110 -11.29 -12.79 0.96
CA ASP A 110 -10.73 -14.10 1.27
C ASP A 110 -9.23 -14.11 0.89
N PRO A 111 -8.43 -13.29 1.59
CA PRO A 111 -7.01 -13.17 1.28
C PRO A 111 -6.26 -14.45 1.63
N ASP A 112 -5.24 -14.78 0.85
CA ASP A 112 -4.29 -15.82 1.24
C ASP A 112 -3.73 -15.48 2.64
N PRO A 113 -3.71 -16.41 3.61
CA PRO A 113 -3.19 -16.16 4.95
C PRO A 113 -1.76 -15.60 4.98
N ASP A 114 -0.98 -15.87 3.96
CA ASP A 114 0.38 -15.38 3.83
C ASP A 114 0.49 -14.07 3.01
N ALA A 115 -0.65 -13.57 2.47
CA ALA A 115 -0.69 -12.29 1.79
C ALA A 115 -0.69 -11.14 2.81
N GLY A 116 0.05 -10.09 2.51
CA GLY A 116 0.08 -8.91 3.36
C GLY A 116 1.23 -7.96 3.03
N THR A 117 1.36 -6.95 3.88
CA THR A 117 2.44 -5.96 3.81
C THR A 117 3.22 -5.98 5.10
N SER A 118 4.53 -6.15 5.00
CA SER A 118 5.43 -6.09 6.16
C SER A 118 6.13 -4.75 6.22
N THR A 119 6.27 -4.20 7.41
CA THR A 119 7.05 -2.99 7.65
C THR A 119 8.41 -3.36 8.23
N TYR A 120 9.45 -2.68 7.78
CA TYR A 120 10.83 -2.94 8.17
C TYR A 120 11.46 -1.71 8.80
N VAL A 121 12.34 -1.91 9.76
CA VAL A 121 13.16 -0.85 10.33
C VAL A 121 14.52 -0.84 9.62
N LYS A 122 14.91 0.30 9.07
CA LYS A 122 16.25 0.45 8.50
C LYS A 122 17.28 0.40 9.63
N LYS A 123 18.13 -0.64 9.65
CA LYS A 123 19.27 -0.74 10.55
C LYS A 123 20.51 -0.20 9.82
N ILE A 124 21.06 0.88 10.32
CA ILE A 124 22.34 1.39 9.83
C ILE A 124 23.44 0.61 10.55
N ILE A 125 24.10 -0.29 9.84
CA ILE A 125 25.23 -1.07 10.36
C ILE A 125 26.51 -0.45 9.79
N GLY A 126 27.25 0.27 10.64
CA GLY A 126 28.59 0.78 10.29
C GLY A 126 28.60 2.01 9.39
N THR A 127 29.78 2.55 9.20
CA THR A 127 30.07 3.75 8.37
C THR A 127 30.32 3.43 6.89
N ASP A 128 30.21 2.17 6.51
CA ASP A 128 30.45 1.75 5.13
C ASP A 128 29.14 1.77 4.34
N ASN A 129 29.18 2.43 3.20
CA ASN A 129 28.06 2.82 2.30
C ASN A 129 27.21 1.68 1.72
N HIS A 130 27.08 0.54 2.38
CA HIS A 130 26.16 -0.51 2.00
C HIS A 130 24.96 -0.56 2.96
N SER A 131 23.84 0.01 2.53
CA SER A 131 22.55 -0.16 3.17
C SER A 131 22.11 -1.61 3.03
N GLN A 132 22.30 -2.40 4.08
CA GLN A 132 21.66 -3.70 4.18
C GLN A 132 20.22 -3.51 4.70
N VAL A 133 19.31 -4.20 4.08
CA VAL A 133 17.90 -4.26 4.47
C VAL A 133 17.79 -4.89 5.85
N GLY A 134 17.04 -4.25 6.74
CA GLY A 134 16.92 -4.68 8.13
C GLY A 134 16.22 -6.03 8.30
N GLU A 135 16.54 -6.68 9.41
CA GLU A 135 15.90 -7.91 9.84
C GLU A 135 14.39 -7.67 10.12
N HIS A 136 13.57 -8.63 9.75
CA HIS A 136 12.15 -8.68 10.09
C HIS A 136 12.02 -8.67 11.62
N PRO A 137 11.24 -7.77 12.23
CA PRO A 137 10.97 -7.87 13.64
C PRO A 137 10.12 -9.13 13.92
N ASP A 138 10.67 -10.07 14.68
CA ASP A 138 10.09 -11.39 14.99
C ASP A 138 8.77 -11.39 15.76
N ASN A 139 8.03 -10.29 15.79
CA ASN A 139 6.83 -10.15 16.62
C ASN A 139 5.69 -9.38 15.95
N PHE A 140 5.27 -9.77 14.76
CA PHE A 140 3.91 -9.48 14.36
C PHE A 140 3.12 -10.79 14.35
N HIS A 141 2.47 -11.06 15.47
CA HIS A 141 1.44 -12.08 15.55
C HIS A 141 0.33 -11.72 14.55
N LYS A 142 -0.01 -12.72 13.74
CA LYS A 142 -1.15 -12.78 12.85
C LYS A 142 -2.45 -12.47 13.57
#